data_03bea7bd555d9ff1fe633a472898da76
#
_entry.id   03bea7bd555d9ff1fe633a472898da76
#
_cell.length_a   1.000
_cell.length_b   1.000
_cell.length_c   1.000
_cell.angle_alpha   90.00
_cell.angle_beta   90.00
_cell.angle_gamma   90.00
#
_symmetry.space_group_name_H-M   'P 1'
#
loop_
_entity.id
_entity.type
_entity.pdbx_description
1 polymer ?
#
loop_
_entity_poly.entity_id
_entity_poly.type
_entity_poly.pdbx_seq_one_letter_code
_entity_poly.pdbx_strand_id
1 'polypeptide(L)'
;MFLDEVKIFVRSGDGGNGLVAFRREKYVPKGGPAGGDGGRGANVVFIVDEGLRTFMDYRYQKKFVAPNGENGMSKGMHGRKSKDLYLKVPPGTVIRDTDTGEVLADLVEHEQEVVVARGGRGGRGNCRFATPSNPAPEIAENGEPGEERNLTLELKLMADVGLVGFPSVGKSTLLSITSKAKPKIADYHFTTLAPNLGVVETKDHRSFVMADLPGLIEGASQGVGLGHQFLRHIERTKVIVHVVDMSATDGRDPYEDYKIINQELAEYNMRLLERPQVVVANKMDIPVASDNLKEFKKQLENDGEEVDIVEISAFTRSNIDNLLYKISDILDNTDPNTLYELDTDEESMENRVLYKHKPKDETFKITRDDTGAYVVSGPGIERAFLMTDFNRDASVRRFAQQMRSMGVDDALRDRGCKNGDTVKILKGEFEFVE
;
A
#
# COMPACT_ATOMS: atom_id res chain seq x y z
N MET A 1 3.39 15.97 -14.60
CA MET A 1 4.44 14.95 -14.41
C MET A 1 3.90 13.99 -13.35
N PHE A 2 3.57 12.75 -13.74
CA PHE A 2 3.09 11.75 -12.79
C PHE A 2 4.22 11.31 -11.88
N LEU A 3 3.92 11.21 -10.59
CA LEU A 3 4.80 10.61 -9.62
C LEU A 3 4.19 9.25 -9.26
N ASP A 4 4.63 8.23 -10.00
CA ASP A 4 4.09 6.86 -9.86
C ASP A 4 4.81 6.09 -8.75
N GLU A 5 6.01 6.57 -8.36
CA GLU A 5 6.82 6.02 -7.28
C GLU A 5 7.38 7.16 -6.43
N VAL A 6 7.31 7.00 -5.12
CA VAL A 6 7.92 7.93 -4.17
C VAL A 6 8.50 7.19 -2.98
N LYS A 7 9.71 7.58 -2.58
CA LYS A 7 10.37 7.07 -1.38
C LYS A 7 10.19 8.05 -0.24
N ILE A 8 9.71 7.55 0.89
CA ILE A 8 9.48 8.34 2.10
C ILE A 8 10.06 7.63 3.32
N PHE A 9 10.41 8.41 4.31
CA PHE A 9 10.79 7.94 5.63
C PHE A 9 9.62 8.18 6.59
N VAL A 10 9.24 7.15 7.33
CA VAL A 10 8.23 7.23 8.37
C VAL A 10 8.82 6.81 9.71
N ARG A 11 8.46 7.52 10.76
CA ARG A 11 8.78 7.16 12.13
C ARG A 11 7.52 7.28 12.97
N SER A 12 7.16 6.24 13.69
CA SER A 12 6.10 6.28 14.69
C SER A 12 6.58 6.99 15.96
N GLY A 13 5.63 7.38 16.82
CA GLY A 13 5.95 8.06 18.06
C GLY A 13 6.56 7.11 19.08
N ASP A 14 7.53 7.60 19.84
CA ASP A 14 8.06 6.88 21.00
C ASP A 14 7.02 6.88 22.12
N GLY A 15 7.00 5.83 22.94
CA GLY A 15 6.24 5.82 24.20
C GLY A 15 6.80 6.82 25.19
N GLY A 16 5.94 7.44 25.99
CA GLY A 16 6.37 8.27 27.11
C GLY A 16 7.03 7.45 28.22
N ASN A 17 7.94 8.02 28.95
CA ASN A 17 8.62 7.36 30.08
C ASN A 17 7.69 7.24 31.29
N GLY A 18 7.78 6.13 32.02
CA GLY A 18 7.22 6.00 33.35
C GLY A 18 8.00 6.82 34.37
N LEU A 19 7.33 7.23 35.42
CA LEU A 19 7.94 8.05 36.46
C LEU A 19 8.14 7.28 37.76
N VAL A 20 9.27 7.53 38.45
CA VAL A 20 9.43 7.19 39.86
C VAL A 20 9.09 8.40 40.71
N ALA A 21 7.97 8.30 41.43
CA ALA A 21 7.54 9.32 42.37
C ALA A 21 6.98 8.67 43.62
N PHE A 22 7.04 9.37 44.74
CA PHE A 22 6.49 8.92 46.04
C PHE A 22 5.50 9.97 46.54
N ARG A 23 4.47 9.50 47.23
CA ARG A 23 3.50 10.37 47.87
C ARG A 23 4.18 11.08 49.02
N ARG A 24 4.15 12.39 49.03
CA ARG A 24 4.65 13.24 50.13
C ARG A 24 3.51 14.12 50.61
N GLU A 25 3.00 13.81 51.79
CA GLU A 25 1.95 14.61 52.42
C GLU A 25 2.36 14.94 53.86
N LYS A 26 1.79 16.03 54.40
CA LYS A 26 1.93 16.36 55.80
C LYS A 26 1.37 15.21 56.63
N TYR A 27 2.14 14.67 57.54
CA TYR A 27 1.84 13.52 58.37
C TYR A 27 1.92 12.13 57.70
N VAL A 28 2.40 12.01 56.47
CA VAL A 28 2.68 10.71 55.82
C VAL A 28 4.15 10.65 55.41
N PRO A 29 5.05 10.34 56.32
CA PRO A 29 6.51 10.41 56.05
C PRO A 29 7.00 9.32 55.08
N LYS A 30 6.30 8.21 54.93
CA LYS A 30 6.62 7.11 54.02
C LYS A 30 5.40 6.82 53.11
N GLY A 31 5.05 7.80 52.26
CA GLY A 31 4.01 7.58 51.29
C GLY A 31 4.41 6.54 50.23
N GLY A 32 3.44 5.73 49.77
CA GLY A 32 3.69 4.71 48.76
C GLY A 32 4.08 5.27 47.39
N PRO A 33 4.38 4.41 46.43
CA PRO A 33 4.73 4.82 45.07
C PRO A 33 3.59 5.58 44.43
N ALA A 34 3.92 6.67 43.73
CA ALA A 34 2.95 7.60 43.12
C ALA A 34 3.34 8.03 41.69
N GLY A 35 4.25 7.31 41.05
CA GLY A 35 4.64 7.57 39.67
C GLY A 35 3.68 6.93 38.67
N GLY A 36 3.18 7.75 37.76
CA GLY A 36 2.29 7.29 36.67
C GLY A 36 3.05 6.64 35.53
N ASP A 37 2.31 5.91 34.70
CA ASP A 37 2.82 5.30 33.47
C ASP A 37 2.93 6.37 32.37
N GLY A 38 3.85 6.19 31.41
CA GLY A 38 3.89 6.97 30.18
C GLY A 38 2.76 6.61 29.23
N GLY A 39 2.40 7.55 28.36
CA GLY A 39 1.44 7.34 27.29
C GLY A 39 2.03 6.58 26.11
N ARG A 40 1.19 5.95 25.31
CA ARG A 40 1.59 5.31 24.06
C ARG A 40 1.91 6.37 23.00
N GLY A 41 2.97 6.15 22.21
CA GLY A 41 3.29 6.91 21.00
C GLY A 41 2.28 6.66 19.88
N ALA A 42 2.19 7.61 18.97
CA ALA A 42 1.29 7.53 17.83
C ALA A 42 1.76 6.52 16.79
N ASN A 43 0.83 5.82 16.16
CA ASN A 43 1.10 5.01 14.98
C ASN A 43 1.22 5.91 13.73
N VAL A 44 1.83 5.37 12.65
CA VAL A 44 1.69 5.90 11.29
C VAL A 44 0.73 4.99 10.54
N VAL A 45 -0.35 5.58 10.05
CA VAL A 45 -1.45 4.89 9.38
C VAL A 45 -1.62 5.49 7.99
N PHE A 46 -1.65 4.66 6.96
CA PHE A 46 -2.09 5.08 5.64
C PHE A 46 -3.59 4.87 5.51
N ILE A 47 -4.24 5.81 4.86
CA ILE A 47 -5.69 5.77 4.58
C ILE A 47 -5.92 6.13 3.11
N VAL A 48 -6.78 5.38 2.44
CA VAL A 48 -7.16 5.63 1.05
C VAL A 48 -8.13 6.79 0.97
N ASP A 49 -7.83 7.75 0.11
CA ASP A 49 -8.70 8.90 -0.19
C ASP A 49 -8.92 8.95 -1.72
N GLU A 50 -10.14 8.67 -2.18
CA GLU A 50 -10.51 8.69 -3.61
C GLU A 50 -10.39 10.06 -4.26
N GLY A 51 -10.37 11.14 -3.47
CA GLY A 51 -10.11 12.49 -3.97
C GLY A 51 -8.66 12.69 -4.44
N LEU A 52 -7.75 11.78 -4.09
CA LEU A 52 -6.35 11.83 -4.48
C LEU A 52 -6.12 10.92 -5.70
N ARG A 53 -5.38 11.44 -6.69
CA ARG A 53 -5.01 10.69 -7.91
C ARG A 53 -3.50 10.59 -8.13
N THR A 54 -2.70 11.21 -7.28
CA THR A 54 -1.24 11.25 -7.43
C THR A 54 -0.54 11.43 -6.08
N PHE A 55 0.75 11.14 -6.01
CA PHE A 55 1.60 11.37 -4.84
C PHE A 55 2.19 12.77 -4.78
N MET A 56 1.49 13.82 -5.29
CA MET A 56 2.06 15.16 -5.37
C MET A 56 2.53 15.70 -4.01
N ASP A 57 1.78 15.44 -2.94
CA ASP A 57 2.13 15.91 -1.59
C ASP A 57 3.41 15.27 -1.08
N TYR A 58 3.63 13.99 -1.38
CA TYR A 58 4.81 13.23 -0.98
C TYR A 58 6.09 13.63 -1.74
N ARG A 59 5.96 14.37 -2.84
CA ARG A 59 7.09 14.93 -3.56
C ARG A 59 7.81 15.98 -2.75
N TYR A 60 7.04 16.80 -2.01
CA TYR A 60 7.57 17.91 -1.25
C TYR A 60 7.93 17.52 0.19
N GLN A 61 7.15 16.66 0.79
CA GLN A 61 7.40 16.14 2.14
C GLN A 61 7.71 14.65 2.08
N LYS A 62 8.96 14.30 2.40
CA LYS A 62 9.45 12.91 2.38
C LYS A 62 9.67 12.30 3.76
N LYS A 63 9.54 13.09 4.81
CA LYS A 63 9.76 12.65 6.19
C LYS A 63 8.52 12.90 7.03
N PHE A 64 7.99 11.84 7.60
CA PHE A 64 6.81 11.86 8.45
C PHE A 64 7.15 11.25 9.81
N VAL A 65 6.97 12.05 10.85
CA VAL A 65 7.26 11.65 12.24
C VAL A 65 5.99 11.83 13.05
N ALA A 66 5.49 10.74 13.61
CA ALA A 66 4.33 10.76 14.47
C ALA A 66 4.70 11.25 15.89
N PRO A 67 3.76 11.88 16.61
CA PRO A 67 4.03 12.43 17.93
C PRO A 67 4.29 11.35 18.99
N ASN A 68 5.18 11.67 19.94
CA ASN A 68 5.52 10.79 21.06
C ASN A 68 4.41 10.82 22.13
N GLY A 69 4.29 9.74 22.90
CA GLY A 69 3.46 9.70 24.10
C GLY A 69 3.97 10.62 25.19
N GLU A 70 3.07 11.17 26.01
CA GLU A 70 3.46 11.99 27.15
C GLU A 70 4.06 11.13 28.26
N ASN A 71 5.04 11.68 28.97
CA ASN A 71 5.63 11.01 30.13
C ASN A 71 4.61 10.90 31.28
N GLY A 72 4.77 9.88 32.11
CA GLY A 72 4.04 9.76 33.35
C GLY A 72 4.38 10.87 34.34
N MET A 73 3.42 11.24 35.16
CA MET A 73 3.54 12.33 36.13
C MET A 73 3.40 11.81 37.56
N SER A 74 3.69 12.67 38.55
CA SER A 74 3.48 12.37 39.95
C SER A 74 1.98 12.23 40.30
N LYS A 75 1.68 11.77 41.51
CA LYS A 75 0.30 11.54 41.99
C LYS A 75 -0.48 10.49 41.19
N GLY A 76 0.22 9.52 40.55
CA GLY A 76 -0.38 8.45 39.80
C GLY A 76 -0.99 8.88 38.45
N MET A 77 -0.70 10.09 38.00
CA MET A 77 -1.19 10.58 36.70
C MET A 77 -0.45 9.92 35.54
N HIS A 78 -1.18 9.24 34.69
CA HIS A 78 -0.62 8.63 33.48
C HIS A 78 -0.46 9.67 32.36
N GLY A 79 0.59 9.54 31.55
CA GLY A 79 0.77 10.32 30.33
C GLY A 79 -0.32 10.04 29.30
N ARG A 80 -0.70 11.05 28.53
CA ARG A 80 -1.69 10.88 27.46
C ARG A 80 -1.09 10.09 26.30
N LYS A 81 -1.90 9.22 25.70
CA LYS A 81 -1.59 8.62 24.41
C LYS A 81 -1.67 9.67 23.29
N SER A 82 -0.76 9.63 22.36
CA SER A 82 -0.80 10.49 21.17
C SER A 82 -1.81 10.00 20.14
N LYS A 83 -2.32 10.92 19.33
CA LYS A 83 -3.19 10.61 18.21
C LYS A 83 -2.36 10.08 17.05
N ASP A 84 -2.88 9.05 16.38
CA ASP A 84 -2.22 8.45 15.23
C ASP A 84 -2.06 9.45 14.08
N LEU A 85 -0.97 9.32 13.32
CA LEU A 85 -0.67 10.13 12.15
C LEU A 85 -1.24 9.43 10.93
N TYR A 86 -2.25 10.06 10.33
CA TYR A 86 -2.87 9.56 9.11
C TYR A 86 -2.21 10.20 7.88
N LEU A 87 -1.78 9.34 6.95
CA LEU A 87 -1.20 9.71 5.66
C LEU A 87 -2.16 9.26 4.56
N LYS A 88 -2.68 10.22 3.79
CA LYS A 88 -3.66 9.97 2.75
C LYS A 88 -2.98 9.54 1.47
N VAL A 89 -3.45 8.45 0.86
CA VAL A 89 -2.93 7.93 -0.41
C VAL A 89 -4.07 7.68 -1.40
N PRO A 90 -3.81 7.77 -2.72
CA PRO A 90 -4.80 7.40 -3.73
C PRO A 90 -5.08 5.90 -3.71
N PRO A 91 -6.26 5.45 -4.20
CA PRO A 91 -6.56 4.03 -4.39
C PRO A 91 -5.58 3.39 -5.35
N GLY A 92 -5.26 2.10 -5.14
CA GLY A 92 -4.25 1.39 -5.92
C GLY A 92 -2.81 1.65 -5.47
N THR A 93 -2.61 2.16 -4.25
CA THR A 93 -1.28 2.37 -3.68
C THR A 93 -0.73 1.08 -3.09
N VAL A 94 0.44 0.65 -3.57
CA VAL A 94 1.24 -0.42 -2.98
C VAL A 94 2.32 0.17 -2.10
N ILE A 95 2.40 -0.30 -0.88
CA ILE A 95 3.40 0.12 0.11
C ILE A 95 4.42 -1.00 0.25
N ARG A 96 5.69 -0.69 -0.08
CA ARG A 96 6.82 -1.62 0.10
C ARG A 96 7.79 -1.07 1.12
N ASP A 97 8.35 -1.95 1.92
CA ASP A 97 9.54 -1.63 2.71
C ASP A 97 10.74 -1.57 1.77
N THR A 98 11.45 -0.42 1.76
CA THR A 98 12.57 -0.18 0.84
C THR A 98 13.77 -1.06 1.19
N ASP A 99 13.96 -1.38 2.47
CA ASP A 99 15.13 -2.09 2.97
C ASP A 99 15.00 -3.61 2.78
N THR A 100 13.79 -4.15 2.97
CA THR A 100 13.50 -5.59 2.83
C THR A 100 12.90 -5.97 1.48
N GLY A 101 12.31 -5.01 0.75
CA GLY A 101 11.56 -5.25 -0.49
C GLY A 101 10.19 -5.91 -0.26
N GLU A 102 9.79 -6.14 1.00
CA GLU A 102 8.51 -6.78 1.34
C GLU A 102 7.33 -5.85 1.05
N VAL A 103 6.26 -6.39 0.48
CA VAL A 103 5.00 -5.66 0.32
C VAL A 103 4.27 -5.65 1.67
N LEU A 104 4.11 -4.47 2.25
CA LEU A 104 3.43 -4.29 3.53
C LEU A 104 1.92 -4.19 3.37
N ALA A 105 1.45 -3.56 2.29
CA ALA A 105 0.04 -3.39 1.99
C ALA A 105 -0.22 -3.08 0.52
N ASP A 106 -1.41 -3.47 0.06
CA ASP A 106 -2.02 -3.06 -1.21
C ASP A 106 -3.34 -2.37 -0.85
N LEU A 107 -3.44 -1.08 -1.11
CA LEU A 107 -4.54 -0.22 -0.69
C LEU A 107 -5.40 0.13 -1.89
N VAL A 108 -6.59 -0.46 -1.96
CA VAL A 108 -7.50 -0.35 -3.12
C VAL A 108 -8.83 0.30 -2.74
N GLU A 109 -9.42 -0.09 -1.59
CA GLU A 109 -10.75 0.31 -1.18
C GLU A 109 -10.77 1.68 -0.52
N HIS A 110 -11.86 2.44 -0.69
CA HIS A 110 -12.05 3.73 -0.02
C HIS A 110 -12.03 3.58 1.50
N GLU A 111 -11.39 4.53 2.19
CA GLU A 111 -11.20 4.52 3.65
C GLU A 111 -10.47 3.28 4.20
N GLN A 112 -9.91 2.42 3.35
CA GLN A 112 -9.07 1.33 3.80
C GLN A 112 -7.87 1.88 4.57
N GLU A 113 -7.65 1.35 5.78
CA GLU A 113 -6.57 1.78 6.67
C GLU A 113 -5.54 0.67 6.88
N VAL A 114 -4.26 1.05 6.89
CA VAL A 114 -3.18 0.14 7.27
C VAL A 114 -2.18 0.82 8.19
N VAL A 115 -1.80 0.13 9.27
CA VAL A 115 -0.76 0.58 10.20
C VAL A 115 0.59 0.11 9.69
N VAL A 116 1.45 1.02 9.22
CA VAL A 116 2.78 0.70 8.67
C VAL A 116 3.91 0.80 9.70
N ALA A 117 3.75 1.65 10.72
CA ALA A 117 4.69 1.75 11.82
C ALA A 117 3.94 1.91 13.14
N ARG A 118 4.23 1.03 14.09
CA ARG A 118 3.54 1.01 15.38
C ARG A 118 4.22 1.90 16.38
N GLY A 119 3.43 2.75 17.05
CA GLY A 119 3.89 3.60 18.14
C GLY A 119 4.35 2.79 19.34
N GLY A 120 5.43 3.25 19.97
CA GLY A 120 6.01 2.64 21.14
C GLY A 120 5.05 2.61 22.34
N ARG A 121 5.15 1.55 23.13
CA ARG A 121 4.39 1.44 24.37
C ARG A 121 4.95 2.39 25.43
N GLY A 122 4.08 3.06 26.19
CA GLY A 122 4.49 3.83 27.35
C GLY A 122 5.16 2.97 28.43
N GLY A 123 6.22 3.50 29.04
CA GLY A 123 6.93 2.86 30.14
C GLY A 123 6.06 2.84 31.41
N ARG A 124 6.21 1.82 32.22
CA ARG A 124 5.49 1.67 33.47
C ARG A 124 6.13 2.51 34.57
N GLY A 125 5.29 3.24 35.32
CA GLY A 125 5.71 3.96 36.51
C GLY A 125 5.90 3.05 37.73
N ASN A 126 6.53 3.58 38.80
CA ASN A 126 6.88 2.79 39.98
C ASN A 126 5.66 2.20 40.71
N CYS A 127 4.45 2.75 40.56
CA CYS A 127 3.24 2.16 41.11
C CYS A 127 2.98 0.72 40.64
N ARG A 128 3.41 0.39 39.42
CA ARG A 128 3.22 -0.94 38.82
C ARG A 128 4.19 -2.00 39.34
N PHE A 129 5.24 -1.58 40.07
CA PHE A 129 6.29 -2.46 40.58
C PHE A 129 6.19 -2.68 42.08
N ALA A 130 5.20 -2.09 42.73
CA ALA A 130 4.95 -2.29 44.14
C ALA A 130 4.50 -3.75 44.40
N THR A 131 5.21 -4.38 45.34
CA THR A 131 4.91 -5.74 45.83
C THR A 131 4.89 -5.73 47.34
N PRO A 132 4.33 -6.73 48.02
CA PRO A 132 4.37 -6.83 49.47
C PRO A 132 5.81 -6.85 50.03
N SER A 133 6.73 -7.44 49.30
CA SER A 133 8.17 -7.49 49.66
C SER A 133 8.94 -6.20 49.32
N ASN A 134 8.44 -5.41 48.37
CA ASN A 134 8.98 -4.11 48.00
C ASN A 134 7.88 -3.09 47.80
N PRO A 135 7.33 -2.50 48.88
CA PRO A 135 6.20 -1.60 48.81
C PRO A 135 6.54 -0.20 48.25
N ALA A 136 7.83 0.14 48.13
CA ALA A 136 8.28 1.45 47.68
C ALA A 136 9.39 1.31 46.59
N PRO A 137 9.08 0.71 45.43
CA PRO A 137 10.08 0.46 44.40
C PRO A 137 10.60 1.75 43.76
N GLU A 138 11.90 1.81 43.52
CA GLU A 138 12.57 2.88 42.78
C GLU A 138 12.80 2.50 41.31
N ILE A 139 11.86 1.77 40.73
CA ILE A 139 11.94 1.24 39.38
C ILE A 139 10.88 1.92 38.53
N ALA A 140 11.25 2.38 37.34
CA ALA A 140 10.33 2.75 36.25
C ALA A 140 10.95 2.28 34.94
N GLU A 141 10.10 2.11 33.94
CA GLU A 141 10.50 1.79 32.57
C GLU A 141 10.52 3.06 31.73
N ASN A 142 11.50 3.15 30.83
CA ASN A 142 11.43 4.12 29.73
C ASN A 142 10.34 3.71 28.73
N GLY A 143 9.85 4.68 27.95
CA GLY A 143 8.99 4.39 26.82
C GLY A 143 9.71 3.52 25.77
N GLU A 144 8.96 2.68 25.13
CA GLU A 144 9.44 1.91 23.99
C GLU A 144 9.68 2.85 22.81
N PRO A 145 10.80 2.73 22.08
CA PRO A 145 11.02 3.52 20.88
C PRO A 145 10.00 3.15 19.81
N GLY A 146 9.62 4.13 19.00
CA GLY A 146 8.78 3.92 17.84
C GLY A 146 9.53 3.23 16.71
N GLU A 147 8.79 2.59 15.82
CA GLU A 147 9.33 1.95 14.62
C GLU A 147 9.72 3.00 13.57
N GLU A 148 10.87 2.79 12.93
CA GLU A 148 11.34 3.57 11.79
C GLU A 148 11.34 2.69 10.55
N ARG A 149 10.85 3.22 9.42
CA ARG A 149 10.84 2.51 8.15
C ARG A 149 11.11 3.45 6.98
N ASN A 150 11.85 2.95 6.00
CA ASN A 150 11.95 3.53 4.68
C ASN A 150 10.93 2.84 3.78
N LEU A 151 9.99 3.60 3.24
CA LEU A 151 8.90 3.05 2.45
C LEU A 151 9.00 3.56 1.01
N THR A 152 8.72 2.67 0.08
CA THR A 152 8.47 2.99 -1.32
C THR A 152 6.97 2.87 -1.56
N LEU A 153 6.34 3.97 -1.93
CA LEU A 153 4.95 4.01 -2.37
C LEU A 153 4.94 3.89 -3.89
N GLU A 154 4.26 2.89 -4.40
CA GLU A 154 4.05 2.66 -5.83
C GLU A 154 2.56 2.82 -6.13
N LEU A 155 2.22 3.66 -7.09
CA LEU A 155 0.85 3.79 -7.56
C LEU A 155 0.65 2.81 -8.73
N LYS A 156 -0.15 1.77 -8.51
CA LYS A 156 -0.65 0.95 -9.60
C LYS A 156 -1.71 1.80 -10.31
N LEU A 157 -1.32 2.45 -11.40
CA LEU A 157 -2.25 3.17 -12.24
C LEU A 157 -3.26 2.19 -12.78
N MET A 158 -4.45 2.19 -12.20
CA MET A 158 -5.59 1.47 -12.76
C MET A 158 -6.14 2.31 -13.89
N ALA A 159 -6.34 1.71 -15.06
CA ALA A 159 -7.02 2.39 -16.15
C ALA A 159 -8.51 2.44 -15.80
N ASP A 160 -9.10 3.64 -15.81
CA ASP A 160 -10.56 3.81 -15.72
C ASP A 160 -11.22 3.33 -17.01
N VAL A 161 -10.52 3.51 -18.14
CA VAL A 161 -11.04 3.25 -19.50
C VAL A 161 -10.10 2.33 -20.26
N GLY A 162 -10.60 1.21 -20.77
CA GLY A 162 -9.87 0.29 -21.63
C GLY A 162 -10.20 0.49 -23.10
N LEU A 163 -9.17 0.74 -23.95
CA LEU A 163 -9.33 0.76 -25.40
C LEU A 163 -9.19 -0.66 -25.96
N VAL A 164 -10.20 -1.15 -26.61
CA VAL A 164 -10.21 -2.45 -27.30
C VAL A 164 -10.47 -2.26 -28.80
N GLY A 165 -10.04 -3.20 -29.61
CA GLY A 165 -10.21 -3.14 -31.07
C GLY A 165 -9.06 -3.81 -31.80
N PHE A 166 -9.22 -4.09 -33.06
CA PHE A 166 -8.22 -4.71 -33.94
C PHE A 166 -6.94 -3.87 -34.07
N PRO A 167 -5.81 -4.46 -34.48
CA PRO A 167 -4.60 -3.68 -34.83
C PRO A 167 -4.93 -2.65 -35.93
N SER A 168 -4.25 -1.53 -35.95
CA SER A 168 -4.36 -0.47 -36.96
C SER A 168 -5.69 0.29 -37.00
N VAL A 169 -6.65 0.01 -36.11
CA VAL A 169 -7.93 0.78 -36.03
C VAL A 169 -7.74 2.19 -35.45
N GLY A 170 -6.57 2.48 -34.86
CA GLY A 170 -6.20 3.80 -34.36
C GLY A 170 -6.27 3.97 -32.85
N LYS A 171 -6.28 2.91 -32.05
CA LYS A 171 -6.28 2.96 -30.57
C LYS A 171 -5.11 3.80 -30.01
N SER A 172 -3.89 3.44 -30.38
CA SER A 172 -2.66 4.13 -29.90
C SER A 172 -2.61 5.59 -30.42
N THR A 173 -3.16 5.86 -31.59
CA THR A 173 -3.31 7.23 -32.11
C THR A 173 -4.29 8.00 -31.24
N LEU A 174 -5.46 7.44 -30.96
CA LEU A 174 -6.46 8.05 -30.10
C LEU A 174 -5.86 8.36 -28.71
N LEU A 175 -5.17 7.40 -28.10
CA LEU A 175 -4.51 7.58 -26.83
C LEU A 175 -3.47 8.71 -26.86
N SER A 176 -2.66 8.80 -27.93
CA SER A 176 -1.61 9.80 -28.04
C SER A 176 -2.12 11.23 -28.23
N ILE A 177 -3.28 11.42 -28.89
CA ILE A 177 -3.87 12.74 -29.13
C ILE A 177 -4.71 13.23 -27.96
N THR A 178 -5.25 12.33 -27.15
CA THR A 178 -6.10 12.65 -25.99
C THR A 178 -5.29 12.81 -24.71
N SER A 179 -4.11 12.20 -24.64
CA SER A 179 -3.23 12.28 -23.47
C SER A 179 -2.50 13.62 -23.38
N LYS A 180 -2.57 14.31 -22.22
CA LYS A 180 -1.82 15.56 -21.94
C LYS A 180 -0.31 15.37 -21.86
N ALA A 181 0.16 14.19 -21.53
CA ALA A 181 1.57 13.81 -21.51
C ALA A 181 1.80 12.69 -22.51
N LYS A 182 3.05 12.53 -23.00
CA LYS A 182 3.36 11.37 -23.84
C LYS A 182 2.92 10.10 -23.10
N PRO A 183 2.15 9.20 -23.76
CA PRO A 183 1.77 7.93 -23.17
C PRO A 183 3.00 7.23 -22.63
N LYS A 184 2.90 6.72 -21.42
CA LYS A 184 4.00 5.94 -20.80
C LYS A 184 3.69 4.47 -20.98
N ILE A 185 4.71 3.73 -21.33
CA ILE A 185 4.72 2.28 -21.24
C ILE A 185 4.82 1.97 -19.74
N ALA A 186 3.82 1.32 -19.18
CA ALA A 186 3.84 0.90 -17.79
C ALA A 186 4.50 -0.48 -17.73
N ASP A 187 5.75 -0.53 -17.21
CA ASP A 187 6.45 -1.78 -16.94
C ASP A 187 5.86 -2.43 -15.67
N TYR A 188 4.81 -3.20 -15.86
CA TYR A 188 4.35 -4.08 -14.80
C TYR A 188 5.20 -5.36 -14.81
N HIS A 189 5.89 -5.67 -13.72
CA HIS A 189 6.78 -6.85 -13.58
C HIS A 189 6.11 -8.21 -13.87
N PHE A 190 4.82 -8.21 -14.18
CA PHE A 190 4.01 -9.41 -14.43
C PHE A 190 3.31 -9.40 -15.79
N THR A 191 3.54 -8.40 -16.67
CA THR A 191 2.99 -8.37 -18.03
C THR A 191 4.08 -8.57 -19.06
N THR A 192 3.85 -9.48 -20.01
CA THR A 192 4.75 -9.69 -21.15
C THR A 192 4.57 -8.62 -22.24
N LEU A 193 3.41 -7.93 -22.23
CA LEU A 193 3.11 -6.78 -23.07
C LEU A 193 2.68 -5.63 -22.15
N ALA A 194 3.49 -4.59 -22.04
CA ALA A 194 3.21 -3.43 -21.23
C ALA A 194 2.13 -2.56 -21.91
N PRO A 195 1.00 -2.25 -21.22
CA PRO A 195 -0.02 -1.37 -21.80
C PRO A 195 0.51 0.07 -21.89
N ASN A 196 0.09 0.79 -22.92
CA ASN A 196 0.30 2.21 -23.00
C ASN A 196 -0.77 2.93 -22.20
N LEU A 197 -0.38 3.68 -21.18
CA LEU A 197 -1.28 4.47 -20.35
C LEU A 197 -1.23 5.95 -20.74
N GLY A 198 -2.38 6.58 -20.82
CA GLY A 198 -2.51 8.01 -21.04
C GLY A 198 -3.49 8.63 -20.05
N VAL A 199 -3.10 9.77 -19.47
CA VAL A 199 -4.04 10.56 -18.68
C VAL A 199 -4.70 11.59 -19.55
N VAL A 200 -5.99 11.50 -19.57
CA VAL A 200 -6.89 12.36 -20.34
C VAL A 200 -7.52 13.36 -19.39
N GLU A 201 -7.58 14.61 -19.80
CA GLU A 201 -8.30 15.66 -19.10
C GLU A 201 -9.25 16.34 -20.08
N THR A 202 -10.49 16.40 -19.70
CA THR A 202 -11.54 17.09 -20.44
C THR A 202 -11.46 18.61 -20.23
N LYS A 203 -12.10 19.39 -21.06
CA LYS A 203 -12.11 20.87 -20.94
C LYS A 203 -12.86 21.37 -19.69
N ASP A 204 -13.71 20.53 -19.11
CA ASP A 204 -14.41 20.79 -17.85
C ASP A 204 -13.61 20.32 -16.61
N HIS A 205 -12.32 20.04 -16.79
CA HIS A 205 -11.36 19.64 -15.74
C HIS A 205 -11.59 18.26 -15.10
N ARG A 206 -12.46 17.42 -15.68
CA ARG A 206 -12.52 16.01 -15.29
C ARG A 206 -11.33 15.27 -15.89
N SER A 207 -10.78 14.33 -15.16
CA SER A 207 -9.62 13.56 -15.61
C SER A 207 -9.79 12.07 -15.32
N PHE A 208 -9.33 11.22 -16.24
CA PHE A 208 -9.35 9.77 -16.10
C PHE A 208 -8.13 9.15 -16.80
N VAL A 209 -7.84 7.90 -16.47
CA VAL A 209 -6.74 7.14 -17.06
C VAL A 209 -7.29 6.21 -18.14
N MET A 210 -6.73 6.32 -19.35
CA MET A 210 -7.08 5.48 -20.50
C MET A 210 -5.91 4.55 -20.81
N ALA A 211 -6.18 3.26 -21.01
CA ALA A 211 -5.20 2.25 -21.38
C ALA A 211 -5.45 1.74 -22.80
N ASP A 212 -4.40 1.67 -23.61
CA ASP A 212 -4.40 0.86 -24.83
C ASP A 212 -4.10 -0.58 -24.44
N LEU A 213 -5.03 -1.48 -24.70
CA LEU A 213 -4.96 -2.89 -24.34
C LEU A 213 -4.51 -3.71 -25.56
N PRO A 214 -3.18 -3.86 -25.79
CA PRO A 214 -2.68 -4.65 -26.89
C PRO A 214 -2.85 -6.14 -26.60
N GLY A 215 -3.18 -6.95 -27.63
CA GLY A 215 -3.09 -8.41 -27.53
C GLY A 215 -4.39 -9.16 -27.23
N LEU A 216 -5.57 -8.51 -27.36
CA LEU A 216 -6.86 -9.21 -27.30
C LEU A 216 -7.16 -10.06 -28.57
N ILE A 217 -6.35 -10.00 -29.63
CA ILE A 217 -6.78 -10.37 -30.98
C ILE A 217 -6.11 -11.60 -31.59
N GLU A 218 -5.05 -12.16 -31.07
CA GLU A 218 -4.45 -13.36 -31.67
C GLU A 218 -4.05 -14.40 -30.61
N GLY A 219 -4.92 -15.37 -30.34
CA GLY A 219 -4.58 -16.60 -29.64
C GLY A 219 -4.64 -16.54 -28.11
N ALA A 220 -5.31 -15.56 -27.52
CA ALA A 220 -5.51 -15.51 -26.05
C ALA A 220 -6.28 -16.76 -25.54
N SER A 221 -7.20 -17.29 -26.33
CA SER A 221 -7.96 -18.52 -26.03
C SER A 221 -7.16 -19.82 -26.21
N GLN A 222 -6.03 -19.81 -26.93
CA GLN A 222 -5.24 -21.01 -27.23
C GLN A 222 -4.11 -21.34 -26.21
N GLY A 223 -4.10 -20.72 -25.05
CA GLY A 223 -3.34 -21.26 -23.90
C GLY A 223 -1.82 -21.04 -23.90
N VAL A 224 -1.27 -20.12 -24.70
CA VAL A 224 0.15 -19.80 -24.66
C VAL A 224 0.38 -18.63 -23.70
N GLY A 225 0.33 -18.90 -22.40
CA GLY A 225 1.06 -18.16 -21.35
C GLY A 225 0.82 -16.65 -21.10
N LEU A 226 0.02 -15.95 -21.91
CA LEU A 226 -0.14 -14.50 -21.88
C LEU A 226 -1.43 -14.01 -21.16
N GLY A 227 -2.35 -14.93 -20.86
CA GLY A 227 -3.75 -14.61 -20.57
C GLY A 227 -4.03 -14.04 -19.19
N HIS A 228 -3.83 -14.80 -18.12
CA HIS A 228 -4.48 -14.55 -16.84
C HIS A 228 -3.99 -13.32 -16.04
N GLN A 229 -2.76 -12.89 -16.19
CA GLN A 229 -2.25 -11.75 -15.39
C GLN A 229 -2.50 -10.39 -16.05
N PHE A 230 -2.43 -10.32 -17.38
CA PHE A 230 -2.74 -9.11 -18.15
C PHE A 230 -4.21 -8.74 -18.06
N LEU A 231 -5.05 -9.73 -18.03
CA LEU A 231 -6.50 -9.65 -18.07
C LEU A 231 -7.09 -9.19 -16.73
N ARG A 232 -6.39 -9.40 -15.58
CA ARG A 232 -6.76 -8.77 -14.30
C ARG A 232 -6.77 -7.23 -14.34
N HIS A 233 -6.07 -6.61 -15.30
CA HIS A 233 -6.06 -5.15 -15.45
C HIS A 233 -7.26 -4.68 -16.25
N ILE A 234 -7.76 -5.49 -17.20
CA ILE A 234 -9.00 -5.23 -17.93
C ILE A 234 -10.20 -5.39 -16.99
N GLU A 235 -10.14 -6.37 -16.09
CA GLU A 235 -11.16 -6.58 -15.05
C GLU A 235 -11.35 -5.38 -14.13
N ARG A 236 -10.39 -4.49 -14.07
CA ARG A 236 -10.44 -3.28 -13.24
C ARG A 236 -10.84 -2.02 -14.01
N THR A 237 -10.98 -2.06 -15.33
CA THR A 237 -11.47 -0.92 -16.11
C THR A 237 -12.96 -0.73 -15.89
N LYS A 238 -13.41 0.50 -15.69
CA LYS A 238 -14.82 0.85 -15.44
C LYS A 238 -15.63 0.92 -16.74
N VAL A 239 -15.01 1.38 -17.82
CA VAL A 239 -15.64 1.59 -19.12
C VAL A 239 -14.77 0.98 -20.22
N ILE A 240 -15.40 0.30 -21.16
CA ILE A 240 -14.75 -0.24 -22.35
C ILE A 240 -15.05 0.67 -23.54
N VAL A 241 -14.01 1.11 -24.24
CA VAL A 241 -14.10 1.88 -25.48
C VAL A 241 -13.65 0.99 -26.62
N HIS A 242 -14.61 0.53 -27.41
CA HIS A 242 -14.39 -0.34 -28.56
C HIS A 242 -14.16 0.49 -29.83
N VAL A 243 -12.93 0.54 -30.33
CA VAL A 243 -12.57 1.32 -31.52
C VAL A 243 -12.65 0.44 -32.74
N VAL A 244 -13.52 0.85 -33.69
CA VAL A 244 -13.78 0.15 -34.94
C VAL A 244 -13.34 1.03 -36.11
N ASP A 245 -12.69 0.43 -37.12
CA ASP A 245 -12.28 1.11 -38.36
C ASP A 245 -13.42 1.09 -39.39
N MET A 246 -14.08 2.23 -39.57
CA MET A 246 -15.16 2.34 -40.55
C MET A 246 -14.68 2.49 -42.00
N SER A 247 -13.38 2.71 -42.21
CA SER A 247 -12.83 2.84 -43.54
C SER A 247 -12.71 1.52 -44.31
N ALA A 248 -12.69 0.40 -43.60
CA ALA A 248 -12.47 -0.94 -44.14
C ALA A 248 -11.25 -1.04 -45.09
N THR A 249 -10.22 -0.19 -44.87
CA THR A 249 -9.02 -0.14 -45.72
C THR A 249 -8.22 -1.43 -45.72
N ASP A 250 -8.31 -2.20 -44.68
CA ASP A 250 -7.64 -3.51 -44.51
C ASP A 250 -8.48 -4.67 -45.12
N GLY A 251 -9.62 -4.36 -45.81
CA GLY A 251 -10.51 -5.33 -46.42
C GLY A 251 -11.35 -6.14 -45.43
N ARG A 252 -11.46 -5.69 -44.17
CA ARG A 252 -12.27 -6.33 -43.13
C ARG A 252 -13.62 -5.63 -43.01
N ASP A 253 -14.65 -6.40 -42.64
CA ASP A 253 -15.96 -5.86 -42.32
C ASP A 253 -15.97 -5.28 -40.89
N PRO A 254 -16.33 -3.99 -40.71
CA PRO A 254 -16.41 -3.37 -39.37
C PRO A 254 -17.33 -4.11 -38.40
N TYR A 255 -18.41 -4.73 -38.90
CA TYR A 255 -19.35 -5.43 -38.05
C TYR A 255 -18.83 -6.80 -37.60
N GLU A 256 -18.15 -7.53 -38.49
CA GLU A 256 -17.49 -8.77 -38.13
C GLU A 256 -16.37 -8.52 -37.12
N ASP A 257 -15.58 -7.48 -37.31
CA ASP A 257 -14.53 -7.08 -36.35
C ASP A 257 -15.14 -6.77 -34.98
N TYR A 258 -16.26 -6.06 -34.91
CA TYR A 258 -16.97 -5.78 -33.66
C TYR A 258 -17.43 -7.07 -32.96
N LYS A 259 -18.03 -8.01 -33.71
CA LYS A 259 -18.48 -9.30 -33.12
C LYS A 259 -17.34 -10.15 -32.58
N ILE A 260 -16.27 -10.26 -33.35
CA ILE A 260 -15.09 -11.07 -32.94
C ILE A 260 -14.55 -10.56 -31.61
N ILE A 261 -14.36 -9.26 -31.45
CA ILE A 261 -13.86 -8.67 -30.21
C ILE A 261 -14.81 -8.89 -29.04
N ASN A 262 -16.12 -8.71 -29.24
CA ASN A 262 -17.09 -8.97 -28.18
C ASN A 262 -17.12 -10.45 -27.79
N GLN A 263 -16.96 -11.35 -28.75
CA GLN A 263 -16.84 -12.78 -28.47
C GLN A 263 -15.55 -13.11 -27.68
N GLU A 264 -14.42 -12.51 -28.03
CA GLU A 264 -13.17 -12.68 -27.28
C GLU A 264 -13.28 -12.13 -25.83
N LEU A 265 -13.93 -10.98 -25.66
CA LEU A 265 -14.22 -10.42 -24.33
C LEU A 265 -15.11 -11.36 -23.51
N ALA A 266 -16.12 -11.98 -24.14
CA ALA A 266 -17.02 -12.94 -23.51
C ALA A 266 -16.32 -14.25 -23.11
N GLU A 267 -15.50 -14.79 -24.01
CA GLU A 267 -14.72 -16.02 -23.76
C GLU A 267 -13.71 -15.81 -22.65
N TYR A 268 -13.24 -14.59 -22.52
CA TYR A 268 -12.28 -14.25 -21.46
C TYR A 268 -12.96 -14.11 -20.09
N ASN A 269 -13.93 -13.22 -19.97
CA ASN A 269 -14.75 -13.05 -18.78
C ASN A 269 -16.10 -12.43 -19.17
N MET A 270 -17.18 -13.19 -18.99
CA MET A 270 -18.54 -12.73 -19.31
C MET A 270 -18.90 -11.42 -18.58
N ARG A 271 -18.31 -11.17 -17.41
CA ARG A 271 -18.51 -9.93 -16.64
C ARG A 271 -17.99 -8.67 -17.35
N LEU A 272 -17.07 -8.78 -18.31
CA LEU A 272 -16.60 -7.63 -19.09
C LEU A 272 -17.67 -7.10 -20.03
N LEU A 273 -18.60 -7.94 -20.48
CA LEU A 273 -19.72 -7.52 -21.30
C LEU A 273 -20.81 -6.78 -20.51
N GLU A 274 -20.85 -6.96 -19.20
CA GLU A 274 -21.81 -6.26 -18.32
C GLU A 274 -21.40 -4.80 -18.07
N ARG A 275 -20.16 -4.43 -18.45
CA ARG A 275 -19.65 -3.07 -18.27
C ARG A 275 -20.16 -2.14 -19.33
N PRO A 276 -20.32 -0.84 -18.99
CA PRO A 276 -20.66 0.18 -19.98
C PRO A 276 -19.66 0.15 -21.14
N GLN A 277 -20.19 -0.02 -22.36
CA GLN A 277 -19.39 -0.04 -23.58
C GLN A 277 -19.75 1.15 -24.47
N VAL A 278 -18.73 1.82 -25.02
CA VAL A 278 -18.87 2.87 -26.01
C VAL A 278 -18.18 2.42 -27.29
N VAL A 279 -18.93 2.32 -28.39
CA VAL A 279 -18.39 2.02 -29.73
C VAL A 279 -17.92 3.30 -30.37
N VAL A 280 -16.66 3.33 -30.79
CA VAL A 280 -16.04 4.46 -31.46
C VAL A 280 -15.84 4.12 -32.93
N ALA A 281 -16.65 4.73 -33.80
CA ALA A 281 -16.51 4.68 -35.23
C ALA A 281 -15.38 5.62 -35.68
N ASN A 282 -14.18 5.05 -35.92
CA ASN A 282 -12.99 5.83 -36.25
C ASN A 282 -12.75 5.89 -37.77
N LYS A 283 -11.89 6.79 -38.21
CA LYS A 283 -11.50 7.09 -39.58
C LYS A 283 -12.66 7.65 -40.43
N MET A 284 -13.56 8.41 -39.79
CA MET A 284 -14.70 9.06 -40.48
C MET A 284 -14.30 10.16 -41.47
N ASP A 285 -13.01 10.50 -41.59
CA ASP A 285 -12.45 11.37 -42.59
C ASP A 285 -12.44 10.74 -44.02
N ILE A 286 -12.62 9.42 -44.11
CA ILE A 286 -12.62 8.69 -45.36
C ILE A 286 -14.05 8.59 -45.88
N PRO A 287 -14.34 8.96 -47.18
CA PRO A 287 -15.72 9.01 -47.70
C PRO A 287 -16.52 7.72 -47.58
N VAL A 288 -15.85 6.56 -47.73
CA VAL A 288 -16.48 5.23 -47.63
C VAL A 288 -16.97 4.92 -46.21
N ALA A 289 -16.34 5.50 -45.18
CA ALA A 289 -16.66 5.22 -43.77
C ALA A 289 -18.13 5.59 -43.44
N SER A 290 -18.70 6.60 -44.06
CA SER A 290 -20.08 7.01 -43.80
C SER A 290 -21.13 6.00 -44.31
N ASP A 291 -20.84 5.27 -45.38
CA ASP A 291 -21.75 4.23 -45.90
C ASP A 291 -21.60 2.94 -45.11
N ASN A 292 -20.36 2.56 -44.76
CA ASN A 292 -20.10 1.44 -43.89
C ASN A 292 -20.75 1.64 -42.51
N LEU A 293 -20.74 2.86 -41.98
CA LEU A 293 -21.40 3.15 -40.69
C LEU A 293 -22.91 2.95 -40.76
N LYS A 294 -23.56 3.31 -41.87
CA LYS A 294 -25.01 3.07 -42.04
C LYS A 294 -25.33 1.58 -42.06
N GLU A 295 -24.47 0.80 -42.70
CA GLU A 295 -24.63 -0.66 -42.77
C GLU A 295 -24.36 -1.29 -41.39
N PHE A 296 -23.33 -0.85 -40.70
CA PHE A 296 -23.00 -1.23 -39.32
C PHE A 296 -24.18 -0.98 -38.36
N LYS A 297 -24.80 0.22 -38.41
CA LYS A 297 -25.96 0.56 -37.59
C LYS A 297 -27.16 -0.34 -37.89
N LYS A 298 -27.41 -0.64 -39.17
CA LYS A 298 -28.49 -1.57 -39.55
C LYS A 298 -28.27 -2.99 -39.03
N GLN A 299 -27.03 -3.47 -39.04
CA GLN A 299 -26.72 -4.80 -38.59
C GLN A 299 -26.88 -4.90 -37.05
N LEU A 300 -26.48 -3.87 -36.29
CA LEU A 300 -26.74 -3.79 -34.83
C LEU A 300 -28.25 -3.76 -34.53
N GLU A 301 -29.04 -2.97 -35.24
CA GLU A 301 -30.50 -2.92 -35.09
C GLU A 301 -31.15 -4.29 -35.35
N ASN A 302 -30.66 -5.03 -36.37
CA ASN A 302 -31.17 -6.36 -36.69
C ASN A 302 -30.86 -7.40 -35.59
N ASP A 303 -29.72 -7.26 -34.91
CA ASP A 303 -29.35 -8.14 -33.81
C ASP A 303 -29.97 -7.68 -32.46
N GLY A 304 -30.62 -6.51 -32.44
CA GLY A 304 -31.31 -5.96 -31.25
C GLY A 304 -30.34 -5.40 -30.20
N GLU A 305 -29.12 -5.07 -30.60
CA GLU A 305 -28.13 -4.45 -29.71
C GLU A 305 -28.27 -2.92 -29.72
N GLU A 306 -28.60 -2.35 -28.58
CA GLU A 306 -28.54 -0.89 -28.35
C GLU A 306 -27.15 -0.51 -27.84
N VAL A 307 -26.32 0.03 -28.74
CA VAL A 307 -24.96 0.42 -28.41
C VAL A 307 -24.74 1.90 -28.67
N ASP A 308 -24.06 2.57 -27.76
CA ASP A 308 -23.70 3.98 -27.92
C ASP A 308 -22.56 4.15 -28.90
N ILE A 309 -22.86 4.73 -30.09
CA ILE A 309 -21.85 4.93 -31.13
C ILE A 309 -21.43 6.40 -31.19
N VAL A 310 -20.11 6.63 -31.16
CA VAL A 310 -19.52 7.97 -31.36
C VAL A 310 -18.64 7.98 -32.58
N GLU A 311 -18.99 8.87 -33.53
CA GLU A 311 -18.27 9.05 -34.79
C GLU A 311 -17.07 9.98 -34.59
N ILE A 312 -15.85 9.52 -34.88
CA ILE A 312 -14.64 10.34 -34.75
C ILE A 312 -13.70 10.18 -35.95
N SER A 313 -12.78 11.11 -36.07
CA SER A 313 -11.53 10.88 -36.79
C SER A 313 -10.34 11.23 -35.90
N ALA A 314 -9.61 10.21 -35.52
CA ALA A 314 -8.38 10.41 -34.74
C ALA A 314 -7.31 11.19 -35.53
N PHE A 315 -7.29 11.03 -36.86
CA PHE A 315 -6.32 11.71 -37.73
C PHE A 315 -6.59 13.22 -37.81
N THR A 316 -7.85 13.62 -38.08
CA THR A 316 -8.24 15.05 -38.17
C THR A 316 -8.59 15.67 -36.83
N ARG A 317 -8.62 14.87 -35.76
CA ARG A 317 -9.04 15.25 -34.42
C ARG A 317 -10.48 15.75 -34.33
N SER A 318 -11.35 15.29 -35.24
CA SER A 318 -12.74 15.71 -35.23
C SER A 318 -13.54 14.90 -34.21
N ASN A 319 -14.42 15.58 -33.49
CA ASN A 319 -15.38 15.05 -32.51
C ASN A 319 -14.75 14.32 -31.29
N ILE A 320 -13.46 14.51 -31.03
CA ILE A 320 -12.75 13.90 -29.88
C ILE A 320 -13.32 14.41 -28.56
N ASP A 321 -13.54 15.71 -28.41
CA ASP A 321 -14.07 16.30 -27.17
C ASP A 321 -15.42 15.67 -26.77
N ASN A 322 -16.30 15.41 -27.73
CA ASN A 322 -17.60 14.79 -27.46
C ASN A 322 -17.43 13.34 -26.93
N LEU A 323 -16.49 12.58 -27.51
CA LEU A 323 -16.15 11.26 -27.00
C LEU A 323 -15.69 11.34 -25.55
N LEU A 324 -14.77 12.27 -25.22
CA LEU A 324 -14.24 12.42 -23.88
C LEU A 324 -15.29 12.82 -22.85
N TYR A 325 -16.23 13.72 -23.22
CA TYR A 325 -17.36 14.08 -22.35
C TYR A 325 -18.25 12.87 -22.08
N LYS A 326 -18.60 12.13 -23.15
CA LYS A 326 -19.44 10.94 -23.00
C LYS A 326 -18.83 9.88 -22.10
N ILE A 327 -17.54 9.62 -22.25
CA ILE A 327 -16.80 8.70 -21.38
C ILE A 327 -16.82 9.22 -19.93
N SER A 328 -16.57 10.52 -19.71
CA SER A 328 -16.59 11.09 -18.37
C SER A 328 -17.97 10.98 -17.71
N ASP A 329 -19.05 11.24 -18.47
CA ASP A 329 -20.42 11.13 -17.97
C ASP A 329 -20.78 9.70 -17.59
N ILE A 330 -20.30 8.70 -18.34
CA ILE A 330 -20.46 7.29 -17.98
C ILE A 330 -19.67 6.94 -16.73
N LEU A 331 -18.42 7.41 -16.63
CA LEU A 331 -17.58 7.18 -15.44
C LEU A 331 -18.16 7.78 -14.16
N ASP A 332 -18.77 8.98 -14.26
CA ASP A 332 -19.39 9.65 -13.12
C ASP A 332 -20.70 8.95 -12.69
N ASN A 333 -21.39 8.27 -13.61
CA ASN A 333 -22.62 7.52 -13.32
C ASN A 333 -22.37 6.06 -12.93
N THR A 334 -21.15 5.55 -13.07
CA THR A 334 -20.80 4.16 -12.72
C THR A 334 -20.41 4.09 -11.26
N ASP A 335 -21.22 3.40 -10.44
CA ASP A 335 -20.96 3.24 -9.02
C ASP A 335 -19.68 2.38 -8.82
N PRO A 336 -18.65 2.88 -8.11
CA PRO A 336 -17.43 2.13 -7.86
C PRO A 336 -17.67 0.82 -7.07
N ASN A 337 -18.68 0.78 -6.22
CA ASN A 337 -18.97 -0.39 -5.37
C ASN A 337 -19.55 -1.59 -6.14
N THR A 338 -20.30 -1.35 -7.22
CA THR A 338 -20.88 -2.45 -8.01
C THR A 338 -19.84 -3.31 -8.72
N LEU A 339 -18.64 -2.79 -8.90
CA LEU A 339 -17.52 -3.51 -9.55
C LEU A 339 -16.71 -4.37 -8.57
N TYR A 340 -16.70 -4.00 -7.28
CA TYR A 340 -15.95 -4.72 -6.23
C TYR A 340 -16.75 -5.85 -5.57
N GLU A 341 -18.08 -5.75 -5.50
CA GLU A 341 -18.92 -6.84 -4.96
C GLU A 341 -18.82 -8.13 -5.79
N LEU A 342 -18.40 -8.02 -7.04
CA LEU A 342 -18.25 -9.15 -7.96
C LEU A 342 -16.90 -9.89 -7.79
N ASP A 343 -15.89 -9.26 -7.19
CA ASP A 343 -14.56 -9.85 -6.99
C ASP A 343 -14.43 -10.64 -5.67
N THR A 344 -15.35 -10.45 -4.73
CA THR A 344 -15.25 -11.05 -3.38
C THR A 344 -15.60 -12.54 -3.32
N ASP A 345 -16.30 -13.06 -4.31
CA ASP A 345 -16.76 -14.47 -4.28
C ASP A 345 -15.68 -15.50 -4.68
N GLU A 346 -14.65 -15.12 -5.44
CA GLU A 346 -13.57 -16.04 -5.83
C GLU A 346 -12.33 -15.94 -4.92
N GLU A 347 -12.02 -14.77 -4.35
CA GLU A 347 -10.91 -14.60 -3.40
C GLU A 347 -11.15 -15.26 -2.04
N SER A 348 -12.40 -15.57 -1.69
CA SER A 348 -12.73 -16.23 -0.42
C SER A 348 -12.21 -17.67 -0.31
N MET A 349 -11.81 -18.31 -1.40
CA MET A 349 -11.24 -19.66 -1.38
C MET A 349 -9.70 -19.69 -1.32
N GLU A 350 -8.99 -18.66 -1.73
CA GLU A 350 -7.53 -18.61 -1.68
C GLU A 350 -6.94 -17.98 -0.42
N ASN A 351 -7.72 -17.29 0.39
CA ASN A 351 -7.33 -16.80 1.72
C ASN A 351 -7.35 -17.91 2.79
N ARG A 352 -6.89 -19.12 2.46
CA ARG A 352 -6.34 -20.00 3.47
C ARG A 352 -5.04 -19.37 3.96
N VAL A 353 -5.16 -18.61 5.04
CA VAL A 353 -4.01 -18.22 5.86
C VAL A 353 -3.30 -19.52 6.25
N LEU A 354 -2.30 -19.86 5.48
CA LEU A 354 -1.41 -20.96 5.82
C LEU A 354 -0.65 -20.45 7.06
N TYR A 355 -1.12 -20.80 8.23
CA TYR A 355 -0.34 -20.67 9.46
C TYR A 355 0.90 -21.55 9.31
N LYS A 356 1.92 -21.07 8.62
CA LYS A 356 3.26 -21.59 8.75
C LYS A 356 3.65 -21.24 10.18
N HIS A 357 3.69 -22.26 11.02
CA HIS A 357 4.39 -22.18 12.28
C HIS A 357 5.82 -21.71 11.95
N LYS A 358 6.06 -20.38 12.11
CA LYS A 358 7.43 -19.88 12.12
C LYS A 358 8.06 -20.56 13.35
N PRO A 359 9.14 -21.33 13.17
CA PRO A 359 9.88 -21.82 14.33
C PRO A 359 10.15 -20.59 15.20
N LYS A 360 10.07 -20.73 16.53
CA LYS A 360 10.45 -19.66 17.46
C LYS A 360 11.79 -19.15 16.98
N ASP A 361 11.79 -17.97 16.35
CA ASP A 361 13.03 -17.31 15.97
C ASP A 361 13.91 -17.31 17.19
N GLU A 362 15.17 -17.64 17.04
CA GLU A 362 16.15 -17.50 18.09
C GLU A 362 15.96 -16.10 18.65
N THR A 363 15.51 -16.02 19.89
CA THR A 363 15.08 -14.77 20.52
C THR A 363 16.22 -13.75 20.58
N PHE A 364 17.46 -14.22 20.35
CA PHE A 364 18.67 -13.40 20.30
C PHE A 364 19.81 -14.15 19.59
N LYS A 365 20.78 -13.39 19.09
CA LYS A 365 22.03 -13.89 18.52
C LYS A 365 23.20 -13.35 19.32
N ILE A 366 24.23 -14.18 19.55
CA ILE A 366 25.47 -13.77 20.19
C ILE A 366 26.58 -13.89 19.16
N THR A 367 27.29 -12.80 18.89
CA THR A 367 28.46 -12.73 18.02
C THR A 367 29.67 -12.25 18.82
N ARG A 368 30.87 -12.35 18.24
CA ARG A 368 32.07 -11.73 18.84
C ARG A 368 32.48 -10.55 17.97
N ASP A 369 32.82 -9.45 18.60
CA ASP A 369 33.43 -8.27 18.03
C ASP A 369 34.92 -8.48 17.77
N ASP A 370 35.54 -7.64 16.93
CA ASP A 370 37.00 -7.64 16.67
C ASP A 370 37.85 -7.42 17.93
N THR A 371 37.28 -6.85 18.98
CA THR A 371 37.87 -6.66 20.26
C THR A 371 37.81 -7.90 21.17
N GLY A 372 37.13 -8.96 20.73
CA GLY A 372 36.89 -10.18 21.51
C GLY A 372 35.68 -10.11 22.45
N ALA A 373 34.98 -8.96 22.52
CA ALA A 373 33.78 -8.80 23.32
C ALA A 373 32.58 -9.56 22.73
N TYR A 374 31.69 -10.06 23.57
CA TYR A 374 30.46 -10.73 23.16
C TYR A 374 29.40 -9.70 22.84
N VAL A 375 28.89 -9.70 21.61
CA VAL A 375 27.79 -8.82 21.17
C VAL A 375 26.50 -9.62 21.17
N VAL A 376 25.55 -9.20 22.00
CA VAL A 376 24.21 -9.81 22.08
C VAL A 376 23.23 -8.90 21.35
N SER A 377 22.58 -9.43 20.31
CA SER A 377 21.61 -8.73 19.49
C SER A 377 20.30 -9.53 19.41
N GLY A 378 19.19 -8.83 19.24
CA GLY A 378 17.88 -9.43 19.08
C GLY A 378 16.76 -8.49 19.54
N PRO A 379 15.61 -8.50 18.87
CA PRO A 379 14.56 -7.50 19.09
C PRO A 379 14.05 -7.48 20.54
N GLY A 380 13.99 -8.63 21.19
CA GLY A 380 13.55 -8.74 22.59
C GLY A 380 14.55 -8.13 23.58
N ILE A 381 15.85 -8.37 23.38
CA ILE A 381 16.92 -7.87 24.25
C ILE A 381 17.15 -6.38 24.04
N GLU A 382 17.20 -5.95 22.79
CA GLU A 382 17.38 -4.55 22.43
C GLU A 382 16.23 -3.68 22.96
N ARG A 383 15.01 -4.19 22.86
CA ARG A 383 13.82 -3.56 23.44
C ARG A 383 13.93 -3.46 24.96
N ALA A 384 14.31 -4.55 25.66
CA ALA A 384 14.48 -4.54 27.11
C ALA A 384 15.56 -3.55 27.53
N PHE A 385 16.68 -3.48 26.77
CA PHE A 385 17.76 -2.52 27.01
C PHE A 385 17.26 -1.07 26.88
N LEU A 386 16.59 -0.73 25.79
CA LEU A 386 16.10 0.63 25.52
C LEU A 386 15.04 1.09 26.54
N MET A 387 14.24 0.14 27.06
CA MET A 387 13.21 0.41 28.06
C MET A 387 13.77 0.47 29.51
N THR A 388 15.06 0.23 29.73
CA THR A 388 15.66 0.24 31.04
C THR A 388 16.28 1.61 31.34
N ASP A 389 15.97 2.17 32.52
CA ASP A 389 16.64 3.36 33.04
C ASP A 389 17.94 2.94 33.81
N PHE A 390 19.06 3.02 33.10
CA PHE A 390 20.38 2.64 33.66
C PHE A 390 20.93 3.61 34.74
N ASN A 391 20.26 4.74 34.97
CA ASN A 391 20.63 5.64 36.06
C ASN A 391 20.16 5.14 37.44
N ARG A 392 19.46 4.00 37.49
CA ARG A 392 18.87 3.45 38.70
C ARG A 392 19.31 2.00 38.91
N ASP A 393 20.00 1.73 40.01
CA ASP A 393 20.49 0.40 40.35
C ASP A 393 19.39 -0.67 40.37
N ALA A 394 18.19 -0.32 40.84
CA ALA A 394 17.06 -1.23 40.89
C ALA A 394 16.58 -1.63 39.50
N SER A 395 16.62 -0.72 38.53
CA SER A 395 16.26 -1.00 37.10
C SER A 395 17.34 -1.87 36.46
N VAL A 396 18.60 -1.62 36.72
CA VAL A 396 19.74 -2.43 36.24
C VAL A 396 19.65 -3.87 36.74
N ARG A 397 19.38 -4.07 38.04
CA ARG A 397 19.19 -5.42 38.61
C ARG A 397 18.03 -6.17 37.95
N ARG A 398 16.95 -5.47 37.69
CA ARG A 398 15.80 -6.04 36.98
C ARG A 398 16.16 -6.41 35.53
N PHE A 399 16.90 -5.58 34.84
CA PHE A 399 17.40 -5.89 33.51
C PHE A 399 18.23 -7.16 33.49
N ALA A 400 19.16 -7.30 34.43
CA ALA A 400 19.96 -8.51 34.60
C ALA A 400 19.07 -9.76 34.82
N GLN A 401 18.03 -9.65 35.67
CA GLN A 401 17.08 -10.75 35.88
C GLN A 401 16.31 -11.10 34.62
N GLN A 402 15.91 -10.10 33.81
CA GLN A 402 15.27 -10.34 32.50
C GLN A 402 16.20 -11.07 31.53
N MET A 403 17.48 -10.67 31.46
CA MET A 403 18.48 -11.36 30.62
C MET A 403 18.64 -12.83 31.04
N ARG A 404 18.71 -13.11 32.33
CA ARG A 404 18.72 -14.49 32.85
C ARG A 404 17.44 -15.26 32.44
N SER A 405 16.29 -14.65 32.62
CA SER A 405 15.01 -15.30 32.24
C SER A 405 14.86 -15.58 30.77
N MET A 406 15.54 -14.83 29.91
CA MET A 406 15.60 -15.04 28.45
C MET A 406 16.66 -16.09 28.06
N GLY A 407 17.45 -16.61 29.02
CA GLY A 407 18.49 -17.61 28.77
C GLY A 407 19.79 -17.04 28.18
N VAL A 408 19.99 -15.71 28.26
CA VAL A 408 21.19 -15.06 27.69
C VAL A 408 22.44 -15.49 28.45
N ASP A 409 22.36 -15.59 29.79
CA ASP A 409 23.48 -15.98 30.63
C ASP A 409 23.95 -17.39 30.29
N ASP A 410 23.03 -18.34 30.12
CA ASP A 410 23.35 -19.73 29.77
C ASP A 410 23.97 -19.81 28.36
N ALA A 411 23.41 -19.09 27.41
CA ALA A 411 23.92 -19.05 26.03
C ALA A 411 25.33 -18.38 25.95
N LEU A 412 25.64 -17.41 26.83
CA LEU A 412 26.99 -16.83 26.93
C LEU A 412 27.99 -17.81 27.50
N ARG A 413 27.61 -18.57 28.55
CA ARG A 413 28.45 -19.63 29.13
C ARG A 413 28.75 -20.74 28.12
N ASP A 414 27.76 -21.20 27.40
CA ASP A 414 27.91 -22.23 26.35
C ASP A 414 28.88 -21.80 25.24
N ARG A 415 29.03 -20.50 25.02
CA ARG A 415 30.01 -19.91 24.08
C ARG A 415 31.35 -19.59 24.69
N GLY A 416 31.53 -19.92 25.96
CA GLY A 416 32.81 -19.81 26.70
C GLY A 416 33.08 -18.43 27.30
N CYS A 417 32.03 -17.63 27.57
CA CYS A 417 32.14 -16.38 28.30
C CYS A 417 32.53 -16.65 29.76
N LYS A 418 33.50 -15.91 30.28
CA LYS A 418 34.02 -16.02 31.64
C LYS A 418 33.79 -14.75 32.43
N ASN A 419 33.90 -14.85 33.76
CA ASN A 419 33.88 -13.68 34.66
C ASN A 419 34.89 -12.64 34.21
N GLY A 420 34.46 -11.40 34.06
CA GLY A 420 35.26 -10.28 33.61
C GLY A 420 35.20 -10.03 32.09
N ASP A 421 34.60 -10.94 31.31
CA ASP A 421 34.44 -10.71 29.87
C ASP A 421 33.42 -9.61 29.58
N THR A 422 33.71 -8.82 28.55
CA THR A 422 32.82 -7.73 28.15
C THR A 422 31.68 -8.22 27.25
N VAL A 423 30.47 -7.88 27.65
CA VAL A 423 29.23 -8.13 26.86
C VAL A 423 28.66 -6.80 26.40
N LYS A 424 28.43 -6.68 25.11
CA LYS A 424 27.85 -5.48 24.46
C LYS A 424 26.40 -5.73 24.04
N ILE A 425 25.53 -4.79 24.38
CA ILE A 425 24.14 -4.74 23.91
C ILE A 425 23.90 -3.33 23.39
N LEU A 426 23.68 -3.19 22.09
CA LEU A 426 23.60 -1.89 21.42
C LEU A 426 24.82 -0.99 21.76
N LYS A 427 24.60 0.09 22.52
CA LYS A 427 25.63 1.03 22.95
C LYS A 427 26.13 0.76 24.39
N GLY A 428 25.53 -0.20 25.07
CA GLY A 428 25.90 -0.53 26.47
C GLY A 428 26.97 -1.60 26.52
N GLU A 429 27.97 -1.41 27.41
CA GLU A 429 29.01 -2.37 27.72
C GLU A 429 28.80 -2.83 29.14
N PHE A 430 28.79 -4.13 29.34
CA PHE A 430 28.58 -4.78 30.63
C PHE A 430 29.69 -5.78 30.87
N GLU A 431 30.08 -5.94 32.11
CA GLU A 431 30.99 -7.01 32.54
C GLU A 431 30.17 -8.25 32.94
N PHE A 432 30.50 -9.38 32.37
CA PHE A 432 29.88 -10.65 32.77
C PHE A 432 30.34 -11.06 34.12
N VAL A 433 29.41 -11.24 35.06
CA VAL A 433 29.66 -11.71 36.44
C VAL A 433 28.71 -12.86 36.73
N GLU A 434 29.23 -13.98 37.20
CA GLU A 434 28.45 -15.17 37.59
C GLU A 434 27.51 -14.93 38.77
#